data_36a4d2389894ffe1d8e2f935446b801f
#
_entry.id   36a4d2389894ffe1d8e2f935446b801f
#
_cell.length_a   1.000
_cell.length_b   1.000
_cell.length_c   1.000
_cell.angle_alpha   90.00
_cell.angle_beta   90.00
_cell.angle_gamma   90.00
#
_symmetry.space_group_name_H-M   'P 1'
#
loop_
_entity.id
_entity.type
_entity.pdbx_description
1 polymer ?
#
loop_
_entity_poly.entity_id
_entity_poly.type
_entity_poly.pdbx_seq_one_letter_code
_entity_poly.pdbx_strand_id
1 'polypeptide(L)'
;MSGQAASICSDSDVDSNMGIDRQLDTFRAARRDIEASVLPLATSVDGRTFTFQASLYALDLQVGGYAMVEDGSGIARLGQILALELDRQPGTELTLPAAGGAPGARTEVQIRYARGEGVVIDGDPAPFHDALIRVATETEVQAWQQRTAPHRARLWLGDLALAPGVPCLADAGGFSRHTFLCGQSGSGKTYSLGVILEQLLMETDLRVIVLDPNSDFVRLHRLRSDADPALARRYERAAGAIAVYSAHTSGERRLRIHAAEVAPAAQAASLRLDPIADRDEYAALAAFLASENTPTLEALTGSDLPEARRLGLRLANLGVDRYTLWARGEEGSVLDAVHDESVRCVVIDLGSLPSPEEQSL
;
A
#
# COMPACT_ATOMS: atom_id res chain seq x y z
N MET A 1 59.61 -45.62 29.04
CA MET A 1 59.42 -46.63 27.97
C MET A 1 58.08 -46.24 27.25
N SER A 2 58.27 -45.59 26.16
CA SER A 2 57.25 -45.03 25.27
C SER A 2 56.71 -46.14 24.37
N GLY A 3 55.43 -46.19 24.25
CA GLY A 3 54.71 -46.96 23.23
C GLY A 3 53.84 -46.07 22.40
N GLN A 4 54.33 -45.60 21.23
CA GLN A 4 53.55 -44.97 20.15
C GLN A 4 52.66 -46.05 19.50
N ALA A 5 51.34 -45.86 19.59
CA ALA A 5 50.45 -46.57 18.73
C ALA A 5 50.21 -45.66 17.49
N ALA A 6 50.84 -46.05 16.38
CA ALA A 6 50.57 -45.49 15.06
C ALA A 6 49.21 -46.03 14.57
N SER A 7 48.24 -45.14 14.40
CA SER A 7 47.01 -45.47 13.72
C SER A 7 47.26 -45.56 12.22
N ILE A 8 47.19 -46.77 11.70
CA ILE A 8 47.20 -47.08 10.28
C ILE A 8 45.78 -46.76 9.79
N CYS A 9 45.54 -45.55 9.30
CA CYS A 9 44.40 -45.31 8.41
C CYS A 9 44.67 -46.09 7.11
N SER A 10 43.84 -47.05 6.82
CA SER A 10 43.98 -47.91 5.63
C SER A 10 43.71 -47.09 4.38
N ASP A 11 44.56 -47.16 3.37
CA ASP A 11 44.42 -46.58 2.04
C ASP A 11 43.09 -46.99 1.35
N SER A 12 42.46 -48.08 1.81
CA SER A 12 41.16 -48.57 1.32
C SER A 12 39.96 -47.66 1.63
N ASP A 13 40.00 -46.88 2.73
CA ASP A 13 38.91 -46.01 3.12
C ASP A 13 38.95 -44.69 2.32
N VAL A 14 40.12 -44.24 1.90
CA VAL A 14 40.31 -43.02 1.08
C VAL A 14 39.87 -43.28 -0.37
N ASP A 15 40.20 -44.47 -0.92
CA ASP A 15 39.78 -44.85 -2.28
C ASP A 15 38.26 -45.08 -2.38
N SER A 16 37.63 -45.65 -1.34
CA SER A 16 36.18 -45.82 -1.26
C SER A 16 35.43 -44.49 -1.22
N ASN A 17 35.92 -43.49 -0.46
CA ASN A 17 35.33 -42.19 -0.35
C ASN A 17 35.47 -41.40 -1.67
N MET A 18 36.62 -41.46 -2.35
CA MET A 18 36.79 -40.82 -3.66
C MET A 18 35.87 -41.46 -4.74
N GLY A 19 35.56 -42.73 -4.62
CA GLY A 19 34.60 -43.41 -5.50
C GLY A 19 33.17 -42.93 -5.32
N ILE A 20 32.74 -42.75 -4.08
CA ILE A 20 31.39 -42.24 -3.71
C ILE A 20 31.24 -40.80 -4.12
N ASP A 21 32.23 -39.96 -3.91
CA ASP A 21 32.18 -38.55 -4.29
C ASP A 21 32.03 -38.38 -5.82
N ARG A 22 32.76 -39.13 -6.62
CA ARG A 22 32.62 -39.14 -8.07
C ARG A 22 31.23 -39.61 -8.53
N GLN A 23 30.66 -40.62 -7.89
CA GLN A 23 29.31 -41.08 -8.18
C GLN A 23 28.27 -40.04 -7.84
N LEU A 24 28.38 -39.35 -6.70
CA LEU A 24 27.53 -38.25 -6.30
C LEU A 24 27.60 -37.06 -7.28
N ASP A 25 28.77 -36.72 -7.75
CA ASP A 25 28.96 -35.65 -8.70
C ASP A 25 28.33 -35.97 -10.09
N THR A 26 28.53 -37.22 -10.54
CA THR A 26 27.90 -37.71 -11.76
C THR A 26 26.36 -37.68 -11.64
N PHE A 27 25.82 -38.11 -10.50
CA PHE A 27 24.39 -38.08 -10.22
C PHE A 27 23.84 -36.64 -10.19
N ARG A 28 24.57 -35.76 -9.50
CA ARG A 28 24.19 -34.32 -9.44
C ARG A 28 24.20 -33.69 -10.83
N ALA A 29 25.20 -34.00 -11.66
CA ALA A 29 25.27 -33.49 -13.03
C ALA A 29 24.08 -33.97 -13.88
N ALA A 30 23.85 -35.28 -13.90
CA ALA A 30 22.74 -35.88 -14.67
C ALA A 30 21.36 -35.36 -14.21
N ARG A 31 21.18 -35.23 -12.89
CA ARG A 31 19.94 -34.63 -12.35
C ARG A 31 19.78 -33.18 -12.79
N ARG A 32 20.86 -32.39 -12.74
CA ARG A 32 20.86 -31.00 -13.18
C ARG A 32 20.48 -30.88 -14.65
N ASP A 33 21.02 -31.73 -15.52
CA ASP A 33 20.72 -31.70 -16.96
C ASP A 33 19.23 -31.99 -17.22
N ILE A 34 18.65 -32.97 -16.50
CA ILE A 34 17.22 -33.29 -16.60
C ILE A 34 16.37 -32.14 -16.05
N GLU A 35 16.67 -31.62 -14.88
CA GLU A 35 15.93 -30.50 -14.28
C GLU A 35 16.05 -29.22 -15.14
N ALA A 36 17.19 -29.01 -15.82
CA ALA A 36 17.39 -27.89 -16.71
C ALA A 36 16.59 -28.01 -18.04
N SER A 37 16.23 -29.23 -18.43
CA SER A 37 15.47 -29.50 -19.65
C SER A 37 13.97 -29.24 -19.51
N VAL A 38 13.46 -28.92 -18.32
CA VAL A 38 12.05 -28.56 -18.10
C VAL A 38 11.74 -27.26 -18.83
N LEU A 39 10.92 -27.34 -19.87
CA LEU A 39 10.54 -26.18 -20.66
C LEU A 39 9.56 -25.29 -19.89
N PRO A 40 9.70 -23.97 -20.01
CA PRO A 40 8.78 -23.01 -19.38
C PRO A 40 7.47 -22.92 -20.18
N LEU A 41 6.54 -23.82 -19.87
CA LEU A 41 5.25 -23.93 -20.58
C LEU A 41 4.08 -23.58 -19.67
N ALA A 42 3.14 -22.81 -20.22
CA ALA A 42 1.93 -22.37 -19.58
C ALA A 42 0.68 -22.95 -20.22
N THR A 43 -0.35 -23.19 -19.42
CA THR A 43 -1.66 -23.67 -19.84
C THR A 43 -2.78 -22.91 -19.14
N SER A 44 -3.82 -22.56 -19.88
CA SER A 44 -5.02 -21.91 -19.38
C SER A 44 -6.26 -22.56 -19.99
N VAL A 45 -7.25 -22.87 -19.17
CA VAL A 45 -8.54 -23.41 -19.61
C VAL A 45 -9.63 -22.35 -19.74
N ASP A 46 -9.44 -21.20 -19.13
CA ASP A 46 -10.42 -20.10 -19.09
C ASP A 46 -9.93 -18.84 -19.85
N GLY A 47 -8.67 -18.85 -20.34
CA GLY A 47 -8.03 -17.71 -20.99
C GLY A 47 -7.70 -16.55 -20.03
N ARG A 48 -7.98 -16.68 -18.71
CA ARG A 48 -7.78 -15.63 -17.71
C ARG A 48 -6.74 -16.00 -16.67
N THR A 49 -6.84 -17.22 -16.15
CA THR A 49 -5.87 -17.76 -15.20
C THR A 49 -5.02 -18.80 -15.91
N PHE A 50 -3.77 -18.90 -15.59
CA PHE A 50 -2.89 -19.92 -16.15
C PHE A 50 -2.00 -20.54 -15.07
N THR A 51 -1.65 -21.79 -15.32
CA THR A 51 -0.60 -22.48 -14.59
C THR A 51 0.58 -22.72 -15.50
N PHE A 52 1.78 -22.78 -14.96
CA PHE A 52 2.98 -23.07 -15.71
C PHE A 52 3.97 -23.91 -14.94
N GLN A 53 4.89 -24.52 -15.65
CA GLN A 53 6.05 -25.16 -15.10
C GLN A 53 7.31 -24.54 -15.72
N ALA A 54 8.39 -24.53 -14.96
CA ALA A 54 9.69 -24.03 -15.43
C ALA A 54 10.84 -24.71 -14.69
N SER A 55 12.00 -24.76 -15.34
CA SER A 55 13.22 -25.24 -14.71
C SER A 55 13.57 -24.35 -13.50
N LEU A 56 14.12 -24.97 -12.43
CA LEU A 56 14.72 -24.23 -11.31
C LEU A 56 16.03 -23.54 -11.70
N TYR A 57 16.65 -23.98 -12.79
CA TYR A 57 17.87 -23.39 -13.33
C TYR A 57 17.50 -22.28 -14.32
N ALA A 58 18.04 -21.10 -14.12
CA ALA A 58 17.70 -19.90 -14.90
C ALA A 58 16.21 -19.49 -14.78
N LEU A 59 15.63 -19.69 -13.61
CA LEU A 59 14.26 -19.22 -13.31
C LEU A 59 14.29 -17.72 -13.05
N ASP A 60 13.92 -16.91 -14.04
CA ASP A 60 13.86 -15.45 -13.94
C ASP A 60 12.47 -14.95 -13.53
N LEU A 61 11.47 -15.84 -13.47
CA LEU A 61 10.10 -15.50 -13.09
C LEU A 61 9.99 -15.31 -11.57
N GLN A 62 9.31 -14.24 -11.14
CA GLN A 62 9.12 -13.89 -9.74
C GLN A 62 7.65 -13.60 -9.45
N VAL A 63 7.21 -13.86 -8.21
CA VAL A 63 5.85 -13.51 -7.76
C VAL A 63 5.66 -11.99 -7.81
N GLY A 64 4.58 -11.56 -8.43
CA GLY A 64 4.28 -10.15 -8.74
C GLY A 64 4.90 -9.65 -10.04
N GLY A 65 5.84 -10.41 -10.65
CA GLY A 65 6.46 -10.05 -11.92
C GLY A 65 5.55 -10.24 -13.12
N TYR A 66 5.93 -9.62 -14.23
CA TYR A 66 5.21 -9.69 -15.49
C TYR A 66 5.83 -10.75 -16.41
N ALA A 67 4.98 -11.51 -17.07
CA ALA A 67 5.40 -12.57 -18.00
C ALA A 67 4.68 -12.45 -19.34
N MET A 68 5.39 -12.72 -20.43
CA MET A 68 4.78 -12.94 -21.74
C MET A 68 4.51 -14.43 -21.92
N VAL A 69 3.30 -14.73 -22.33
CA VAL A 69 2.85 -16.09 -22.66
C VAL A 69 2.50 -16.11 -24.14
N GLU A 70 3.21 -16.92 -24.92
CA GLU A 70 3.05 -17.02 -26.36
C GLU A 70 2.71 -18.45 -26.76
N ASP A 71 1.56 -18.63 -27.38
CA ASP A 71 1.11 -19.94 -27.87
C ASP A 71 1.70 -20.30 -29.22
N GLY A 72 1.51 -21.56 -29.64
CA GLY A 72 2.03 -22.07 -30.91
C GLY A 72 1.47 -21.39 -32.16
N SER A 73 0.42 -20.57 -32.06
CA SER A 73 -0.12 -19.75 -33.14
C SER A 73 0.50 -18.34 -33.21
N GLY A 74 1.40 -18.01 -32.28
CA GLY A 74 2.04 -16.70 -32.20
C GLY A 74 1.20 -15.63 -31.47
N ILE A 75 0.11 -16.04 -30.83
CA ILE A 75 -0.68 -15.10 -30.00
C ILE A 75 0.03 -14.89 -28.67
N ALA A 76 0.44 -13.65 -28.44
CA ALA A 76 1.11 -13.24 -27.21
C ALA A 76 0.12 -12.60 -26.22
N ARG A 77 0.27 -12.95 -24.94
CA ARG A 77 -0.53 -12.43 -23.83
C ARG A 77 0.40 -11.94 -22.73
N LEU A 78 0.08 -10.80 -22.13
CA LEU A 78 0.78 -10.34 -20.94
C LEU A 78 0.07 -10.89 -19.70
N GLY A 79 0.83 -11.52 -18.82
CA GLY A 79 0.34 -12.04 -17.56
C GLY A 79 1.13 -11.51 -16.37
N GLN A 80 0.57 -11.69 -15.19
CA GLN A 80 1.23 -11.43 -13.91
C GLN A 80 1.32 -12.72 -13.10
N ILE A 81 2.47 -13.00 -12.53
CA ILE A 81 2.73 -14.18 -11.70
C ILE A 81 2.14 -13.95 -10.32
N LEU A 82 1.27 -14.85 -9.86
CA LEU A 82 0.61 -14.76 -8.55
C LEU A 82 1.25 -15.66 -7.51
N ALA A 83 1.75 -16.84 -7.91
CA ALA A 83 2.37 -17.80 -7.01
C ALA A 83 3.48 -18.58 -7.71
N LEU A 84 4.46 -19.01 -6.93
CA LEU A 84 5.53 -19.94 -7.32
C LEU A 84 5.75 -20.95 -6.21
N GLU A 85 5.77 -22.21 -6.57
CA GLU A 85 5.97 -23.31 -5.65
C GLU A 85 6.98 -24.30 -6.21
N LEU A 86 7.67 -25.01 -5.32
CA LEU A 86 8.53 -26.14 -5.68
C LEU A 86 7.66 -27.39 -5.83
N ASP A 87 7.61 -27.95 -7.02
CA ASP A 87 6.92 -29.22 -7.27
C ASP A 87 7.91 -30.33 -7.65
N ARG A 88 7.46 -31.56 -7.57
CA ARG A 88 8.25 -32.77 -7.82
C ARG A 88 7.43 -33.79 -8.58
N GLN A 89 8.05 -34.40 -9.57
CA GLN A 89 7.43 -35.54 -10.27
C GLN A 89 8.38 -36.73 -10.28
N PRO A 90 7.86 -37.96 -10.36
CA PRO A 90 8.66 -39.14 -10.60
C PRO A 90 9.52 -38.94 -11.84
N GLY A 91 10.80 -39.21 -11.73
CA GLY A 91 11.74 -39.04 -12.81
C GLY A 91 12.15 -40.34 -13.44
N THR A 92 13.08 -40.24 -14.37
CA THR A 92 13.66 -41.38 -15.09
C THR A 92 14.60 -42.17 -14.15
N GLU A 93 14.63 -43.50 -14.30
CA GLU A 93 15.68 -44.32 -13.70
C GLU A 93 17.05 -43.93 -14.26
N LEU A 94 17.93 -43.47 -13.40
CA LEU A 94 19.35 -43.29 -13.74
C LEU A 94 20.12 -44.51 -13.36
N THR A 95 20.91 -45.04 -14.29
CA THR A 95 21.87 -46.09 -14.04
C THR A 95 23.21 -45.44 -13.70
N LEU A 96 23.63 -45.55 -12.45
CA LEU A 96 24.92 -45.04 -12.02
C LEU A 96 26.03 -46.01 -12.44
N PRO A 97 27.15 -45.56 -13.06
CA PRO A 97 28.26 -46.43 -13.39
C PRO A 97 28.83 -47.01 -12.10
N ALA A 98 28.96 -48.33 -12.04
CA ALA A 98 29.60 -48.99 -10.92
C ALA A 98 31.13 -49.06 -11.13
N ALA A 99 31.88 -48.96 -10.03
CA ALA A 99 33.31 -49.20 -10.05
C ALA A 99 33.55 -50.68 -10.33
N GLY A 100 34.45 -51.01 -11.29
CA GLY A 100 34.89 -52.38 -11.53
C GLY A 100 34.03 -53.26 -12.46
N GLY A 101 33.14 -52.70 -13.30
CA GLY A 101 32.41 -53.45 -14.35
C GLY A 101 31.18 -54.20 -13.84
N ALA A 102 30.75 -54.03 -12.62
CA ALA A 102 29.48 -54.54 -12.12
C ALA A 102 28.29 -53.77 -12.73
N PRO A 103 27.08 -54.40 -12.85
CA PRO A 103 25.90 -53.64 -13.30
C PRO A 103 25.65 -52.49 -12.35
N GLY A 104 25.52 -51.24 -12.90
CA GLY A 104 25.29 -50.03 -12.14
C GLY A 104 23.97 -50.06 -11.35
N ALA A 105 23.96 -49.45 -10.18
CA ALA A 105 22.73 -49.30 -9.42
C ALA A 105 21.73 -48.46 -10.18
N ARG A 106 20.47 -48.89 -10.29
CA ARG A 106 19.36 -48.10 -10.82
C ARG A 106 18.76 -47.30 -9.68
N THR A 107 18.71 -46.00 -9.86
CA THR A 107 18.11 -45.08 -8.87
C THR A 107 17.06 -44.24 -9.55
N GLU A 108 15.87 -44.25 -9.02
CA GLU A 108 14.80 -43.32 -9.43
C GLU A 108 15.12 -41.92 -8.93
N VAL A 109 15.12 -40.95 -9.84
CA VAL A 109 15.42 -39.56 -9.52
C VAL A 109 14.13 -38.76 -9.58
N GLN A 110 13.76 -38.15 -8.46
CA GLN A 110 12.71 -37.15 -8.48
C GLN A 110 13.21 -35.89 -9.19
N ILE A 111 12.46 -35.44 -10.19
CA ILE A 111 12.72 -34.19 -10.90
C ILE A 111 12.00 -33.07 -10.18
N ARG A 112 12.74 -32.01 -9.83
CA ARG A 112 12.21 -30.82 -9.22
C ARG A 112 12.06 -29.75 -10.27
N TYR A 113 10.95 -29.03 -10.21
CA TYR A 113 10.66 -27.89 -11.09
C TYR A 113 9.88 -26.83 -10.33
N ALA A 114 9.86 -25.59 -10.84
CA ALA A 114 8.98 -24.56 -10.36
C ALA A 114 7.61 -24.76 -11.01
N ARG A 115 6.57 -24.82 -10.19
CA ARG A 115 5.18 -24.67 -10.61
C ARG A 115 4.70 -23.30 -10.23
N GLY A 116 4.07 -22.58 -11.15
CA GLY A 116 3.55 -21.25 -10.90
C GLY A 116 2.12 -21.09 -11.38
N GLU A 117 1.49 -20.06 -10.84
CA GLU A 117 0.17 -19.60 -11.22
C GLU A 117 0.25 -18.13 -11.59
N GLY A 118 -0.58 -17.73 -12.56
CA GLY A 118 -0.66 -16.34 -12.99
C GLY A 118 -2.02 -15.97 -13.55
N VAL A 119 -2.19 -14.70 -13.83
CA VAL A 119 -3.40 -14.14 -14.44
C VAL A 119 -3.03 -13.40 -15.72
N VAL A 120 -3.80 -13.60 -16.78
CA VAL A 120 -3.69 -12.81 -18.00
C VAL A 120 -4.27 -11.43 -17.74
N ILE A 121 -3.46 -10.39 -17.95
CA ILE A 121 -3.85 -8.99 -17.74
C ILE A 121 -4.10 -8.24 -19.05
N ASP A 122 -3.55 -8.75 -20.17
CA ASP A 122 -3.77 -8.18 -21.50
C ASP A 122 -3.58 -9.26 -22.59
N GLY A 123 -4.39 -9.22 -23.63
CA GLY A 123 -4.33 -10.11 -24.77
C GLY A 123 -5.63 -10.88 -25.01
N ASP A 124 -5.56 -11.90 -25.87
CA ASP A 124 -6.70 -12.74 -26.24
C ASP A 124 -7.17 -13.58 -25.01
N PRO A 125 -8.45 -13.53 -24.65
CA PRO A 125 -9.01 -14.31 -23.54
C PRO A 125 -9.30 -15.78 -23.90
N ALA A 126 -8.88 -16.26 -25.07
CA ALA A 126 -9.07 -17.67 -25.46
C ALA A 126 -8.19 -18.62 -24.61
N PRO A 127 -8.68 -19.84 -24.32
CA PRO A 127 -7.88 -20.89 -23.70
C PRO A 127 -6.63 -21.21 -24.54
N PHE A 128 -5.56 -21.62 -23.87
CA PHE A 128 -4.30 -22.00 -24.49
C PHE A 128 -3.61 -23.14 -23.74
N HIS A 129 -2.74 -23.86 -24.40
CA HIS A 129 -1.91 -24.89 -23.80
C HIS A 129 -0.53 -24.88 -24.48
N ASP A 130 0.44 -25.43 -23.80
CA ASP A 130 1.83 -25.54 -24.26
C ASP A 130 2.41 -24.19 -24.74
N ALA A 131 1.95 -23.09 -24.16
CA ALA A 131 2.40 -21.76 -24.49
C ALA A 131 3.73 -21.47 -23.80
N LEU A 132 4.70 -20.93 -24.53
CA LEU A 132 5.98 -20.53 -23.96
C LEU A 132 5.78 -19.35 -23.02
N ILE A 133 6.30 -19.46 -21.79
CA ILE A 133 6.31 -18.36 -20.82
C ILE A 133 7.73 -17.84 -20.59
N ARG A 134 7.88 -16.52 -20.60
CA ARG A 134 9.13 -15.82 -20.29
C ARG A 134 8.86 -14.54 -19.53
N VAL A 135 9.88 -13.96 -18.92
CA VAL A 135 9.79 -12.61 -18.32
C VAL A 135 9.41 -11.60 -19.41
N ALA A 136 8.45 -10.73 -19.10
CA ALA A 136 8.10 -9.62 -19.98
C ALA A 136 9.19 -8.56 -19.94
N THR A 137 9.50 -7.98 -21.09
CA THR A 137 10.43 -6.85 -21.20
C THR A 137 9.76 -5.56 -20.70
N GLU A 138 10.58 -4.60 -20.27
CA GLU A 138 10.11 -3.27 -19.88
C GLU A 138 9.25 -2.62 -20.98
N THR A 139 9.68 -2.76 -22.23
CA THR A 139 8.95 -2.22 -23.39
C THR A 139 7.55 -2.82 -23.54
N GLU A 140 7.41 -4.13 -23.30
CA GLU A 140 6.12 -4.82 -23.38
C GLU A 140 5.17 -4.34 -22.26
N VAL A 141 5.68 -4.19 -21.03
CA VAL A 141 4.91 -3.67 -19.92
C VAL A 141 4.52 -2.20 -20.13
N GLN A 142 5.44 -1.37 -20.62
CA GLN A 142 5.14 0.03 -20.98
C GLN A 142 4.07 0.12 -22.09
N ALA A 143 4.18 -0.69 -23.13
CA ALA A 143 3.21 -0.73 -24.21
C ALA A 143 1.81 -1.13 -23.71
N TRP A 144 1.73 -2.09 -22.80
CA TRP A 144 0.47 -2.43 -22.13
C TRP A 144 -0.10 -1.25 -21.33
N GLN A 145 0.73 -0.61 -20.51
CA GLN A 145 0.30 0.57 -19.74
C GLN A 145 -0.23 1.69 -20.64
N GLN A 146 0.41 1.92 -21.78
CA GLN A 146 -0.03 2.94 -22.74
C GLN A 146 -1.38 2.61 -23.38
N ARG A 147 -1.62 1.32 -23.72
CA ARG A 147 -2.88 0.88 -24.32
C ARG A 147 -4.05 0.90 -23.34
N THR A 148 -3.80 0.46 -22.10
CA THR A 148 -4.85 0.30 -21.09
C THR A 148 -5.08 1.57 -20.29
N ALA A 149 -4.24 2.57 -20.45
CA ALA A 149 -4.32 3.80 -19.74
C ALA A 149 -5.59 4.58 -20.06
N PRO A 150 -6.39 4.92 -19.08
CA PRO A 150 -7.51 5.83 -19.28
C PRO A 150 -6.99 7.18 -19.77
N HIS A 151 -7.82 7.91 -20.55
CA HIS A 151 -7.51 9.28 -20.97
C HIS A 151 -7.61 10.31 -19.82
N ARG A 152 -7.40 9.87 -18.59
CA ARG A 152 -7.46 10.64 -17.35
C ARG A 152 -6.06 10.88 -16.80
N ALA A 153 -5.95 11.82 -15.86
CA ALA A 153 -4.71 12.07 -15.16
C ALA A 153 -4.17 10.80 -14.49
N ARG A 154 -2.85 10.60 -14.62
CA ARG A 154 -2.14 9.47 -14.03
C ARG A 154 -1.21 9.99 -12.95
N LEU A 155 -1.27 9.36 -11.81
CA LEU A 155 -0.41 9.68 -10.68
C LEU A 155 0.83 8.79 -10.75
N TRP A 156 2.00 9.37 -10.86
CA TRP A 156 3.24 8.64 -10.80
C TRP A 156 3.63 8.40 -9.33
N LEU A 157 3.62 7.12 -8.93
CA LEU A 157 3.89 6.72 -7.55
C LEU A 157 5.32 6.20 -7.34
N GLY A 158 6.12 6.12 -8.40
CA GLY A 158 7.46 5.55 -8.41
C GLY A 158 7.64 4.62 -9.60
N ASP A 159 8.61 3.72 -9.53
CA ASP A 159 8.85 2.70 -10.54
C ASP A 159 8.37 1.33 -10.07
N LEU A 160 8.01 0.45 -11.03
CA LEU A 160 7.63 -0.92 -10.71
C LEU A 160 8.84 -1.68 -10.18
N ALA A 161 8.71 -2.31 -9.01
CA ALA A 161 9.80 -3.01 -8.35
C ALA A 161 10.38 -4.17 -9.19
N LEU A 162 9.52 -4.84 -10.00
CA LEU A 162 9.90 -6.00 -10.82
C LEU A 162 9.97 -5.68 -12.33
N ALA A 163 9.95 -4.41 -12.68
CA ALA A 163 10.24 -3.89 -14.01
C ALA A 163 10.89 -2.50 -13.86
N PRO A 164 12.17 -2.43 -13.45
CA PRO A 164 12.88 -1.17 -13.24
C PRO A 164 12.86 -0.30 -14.50
N GLY A 165 12.58 1.01 -14.34
CA GLY A 165 12.42 1.91 -15.49
C GLY A 165 11.00 1.98 -16.08
N VAL A 166 10.08 1.13 -15.62
CA VAL A 166 8.65 1.24 -15.94
C VAL A 166 7.94 1.99 -14.81
N PRO A 167 7.28 3.15 -15.09
CA PRO A 167 6.62 3.92 -14.06
C PRO A 167 5.43 3.16 -13.46
N CYS A 168 5.30 3.19 -12.14
CA CYS A 168 4.11 2.75 -11.41
C CYS A 168 3.08 3.88 -11.47
N LEU A 169 2.03 3.70 -12.25
CA LEU A 169 0.99 4.71 -12.48
C LEU A 169 -0.33 4.28 -11.85
N ALA A 170 -0.96 5.18 -11.10
CA ALA A 170 -2.33 5.03 -10.62
C ALA A 170 -3.30 5.92 -11.42
N ASP A 171 -4.53 5.46 -11.62
CA ASP A 171 -5.61 6.25 -12.22
C ASP A 171 -6.16 7.24 -11.18
N ALA A 172 -6.01 8.54 -11.45
CA ALA A 172 -6.55 9.58 -10.58
C ALA A 172 -8.09 9.49 -10.43
N GLY A 173 -8.80 8.98 -11.42
CA GLY A 173 -10.25 8.78 -11.36
C GLY A 173 -10.72 7.82 -10.27
N GLY A 174 -9.83 6.93 -9.77
CA GLY A 174 -10.11 6.06 -8.64
C GLY A 174 -10.32 6.83 -7.32
N PHE A 175 -9.69 7.99 -7.17
CA PHE A 175 -9.77 8.80 -5.94
C PHE A 175 -11.07 9.62 -5.79
N SER A 176 -11.92 9.62 -6.80
CA SER A 176 -13.31 10.12 -6.65
C SER A 176 -14.22 9.12 -5.91
N ARG A 177 -13.69 7.98 -5.51
CA ARG A 177 -14.36 6.89 -4.76
C ARG A 177 -13.55 6.57 -3.49
N HIS A 178 -14.00 5.54 -2.76
CA HIS A 178 -13.28 5.08 -1.57
C HIS A 178 -11.98 4.37 -1.96
N THR A 179 -10.89 4.82 -1.40
CA THR A 179 -9.56 4.19 -1.49
C THR A 179 -9.09 3.84 -0.09
N PHE A 180 -8.59 2.63 0.09
CA PHE A 180 -8.07 2.17 1.36
C PHE A 180 -6.58 1.83 1.22
N LEU A 181 -5.74 2.52 2.01
CA LEU A 181 -4.30 2.27 2.09
C LEU A 181 -3.96 1.60 3.42
N CYS A 182 -3.49 0.37 3.38
CA CYS A 182 -3.10 -0.38 4.57
C CYS A 182 -1.63 -0.83 4.51
N GLY A 183 -1.07 -1.12 5.68
CA GLY A 183 0.29 -1.62 5.82
C GLY A 183 0.73 -1.59 7.29
N GLN A 184 1.78 -2.32 7.63
CA GLN A 184 2.34 -2.34 8.98
C GLN A 184 2.93 -0.98 9.38
N SER A 185 3.16 -0.76 10.66
CA SER A 185 3.90 0.41 11.13
C SER A 185 5.32 0.40 10.52
N GLY A 186 5.79 1.57 10.05
CA GLY A 186 7.09 1.69 9.40
C GLY A 186 7.15 1.22 7.93
N SER A 187 6.04 0.72 7.34
CA SER A 187 6.00 0.27 5.93
C SER A 187 6.00 1.39 4.89
N GLY A 188 6.05 2.66 5.31
CA GLY A 188 6.03 3.81 4.41
C GLY A 188 4.64 4.30 4.00
N LYS A 189 3.56 3.90 4.69
CA LYS A 189 2.18 4.34 4.37
C LYS A 189 2.04 5.85 4.26
N THR A 190 2.48 6.58 5.30
CA THR A 190 2.42 8.04 5.35
C THR A 190 3.21 8.68 4.20
N TYR A 191 4.40 8.13 3.88
CA TYR A 191 5.18 8.59 2.74
C TYR A 191 4.45 8.37 1.41
N SER A 192 3.91 7.18 1.19
CA SER A 192 3.14 6.85 -0.03
C SER A 192 1.89 7.74 -0.16
N LEU A 193 1.18 7.99 0.96
CA LEU A 193 0.04 8.90 0.96
C LEU A 193 0.46 10.34 0.63
N GLY A 194 1.61 10.79 1.14
CA GLY A 194 2.20 12.08 0.78
C GLY A 194 2.44 12.20 -0.72
N VAL A 195 3.07 11.21 -1.33
CA VAL A 195 3.29 11.16 -2.79
C VAL A 195 1.96 11.20 -3.55
N ILE A 196 0.95 10.45 -3.11
CA ILE A 196 -0.38 10.46 -3.73
C ILE A 196 -1.01 11.86 -3.66
N LEU A 197 -0.97 12.51 -2.50
CA LEU A 197 -1.49 13.87 -2.31
C LEU A 197 -0.78 14.89 -3.21
N GLU A 198 0.55 14.85 -3.27
CA GLU A 198 1.35 15.70 -4.16
C GLU A 198 0.97 15.50 -5.63
N GLN A 199 0.85 14.25 -6.07
CA GLN A 199 0.46 13.91 -7.44
C GLN A 199 -0.98 14.35 -7.75
N LEU A 200 -1.95 14.12 -6.85
CA LEU A 200 -3.32 14.60 -7.00
C LEU A 200 -3.39 16.11 -7.18
N LEU A 201 -2.62 16.85 -6.39
CA LEU A 201 -2.57 18.31 -6.45
C LEU A 201 -1.90 18.84 -7.72
N MET A 202 -0.95 18.10 -8.30
CA MET A 202 -0.25 18.49 -9.54
C MET A 202 -1.02 18.09 -10.81
N GLU A 203 -1.66 16.92 -10.81
CA GLU A 203 -2.16 16.28 -12.03
C GLU A 203 -3.68 16.38 -12.18
N THR A 204 -4.40 16.84 -11.15
CA THR A 204 -5.87 16.93 -11.16
C THR A 204 -6.35 18.26 -10.63
N ASP A 205 -7.64 18.55 -10.81
CA ASP A 205 -8.33 19.68 -10.19
C ASP A 205 -9.15 19.26 -8.95
N LEU A 206 -8.89 18.06 -8.40
CA LEU A 206 -9.58 17.60 -7.20
C LEU A 206 -9.27 18.52 -6.01
N ARG A 207 -10.32 18.83 -5.25
CA ARG A 207 -10.19 19.46 -3.93
C ARG A 207 -10.01 18.38 -2.87
N VAL A 208 -9.09 18.62 -1.96
CA VAL A 208 -8.68 17.63 -0.96
C VAL A 208 -8.79 18.24 0.44
N ILE A 209 -9.42 17.53 1.36
CA ILE A 209 -9.41 17.82 2.79
C ILE A 209 -8.64 16.69 3.46
N VAL A 210 -7.59 17.05 4.20
CA VAL A 210 -6.76 16.12 4.95
C VAL A 210 -7.07 16.28 6.45
N LEU A 211 -7.68 15.28 7.06
CA LEU A 211 -7.80 15.18 8.51
C LEU A 211 -6.56 14.48 9.03
N ASP A 212 -5.67 15.21 9.69
CA ASP A 212 -4.32 14.76 10.06
C ASP A 212 -4.18 14.56 11.58
N PRO A 213 -4.49 13.35 12.08
CA PRO A 213 -4.42 13.09 13.52
C PRO A 213 -3.00 12.99 14.07
N ASN A 214 -1.98 12.87 13.23
CA ASN A 214 -0.60 12.67 13.64
C ASN A 214 0.34 13.83 13.26
N SER A 215 -0.17 14.90 12.65
CA SER A 215 0.62 16.03 12.15
C SER A 215 1.65 15.63 11.06
N ASP A 216 1.34 14.59 10.29
CA ASP A 216 2.23 14.05 9.25
C ASP A 216 2.29 14.96 7.99
N PHE A 217 1.21 15.70 7.70
CA PHE A 217 1.02 16.48 6.46
C PHE A 217 1.09 18.00 6.65
N VAL A 218 1.40 18.48 7.84
CA VAL A 218 1.51 19.93 8.15
C VAL A 218 2.55 20.66 7.30
N ARG A 219 3.48 19.93 6.69
CA ARG A 219 4.52 20.47 5.81
C ARG A 219 4.23 20.26 4.31
N LEU A 220 3.04 19.78 3.95
CA LEU A 220 2.69 19.46 2.56
C LEU A 220 2.86 20.68 1.63
N HIS A 221 2.66 21.91 2.12
CA HIS A 221 2.86 23.16 1.37
C HIS A 221 4.33 23.55 1.19
N ARG A 222 5.30 22.82 1.78
CA ARG A 222 6.73 23.18 1.74
C ARG A 222 7.49 22.29 0.80
N LEU A 223 8.29 22.90 -0.07
CA LEU A 223 9.23 22.18 -0.92
C LEU A 223 10.46 21.77 -0.13
N ARG A 224 10.97 20.59 -0.42
CA ARG A 224 12.26 20.15 0.09
C ARG A 224 13.40 20.86 -0.67
N SER A 225 14.49 21.16 0.02
CA SER A 225 15.66 21.83 -0.58
C SER A 225 16.40 20.94 -1.58
N ASP A 226 16.22 19.62 -1.52
CA ASP A 226 16.84 18.61 -2.39
C ASP A 226 15.88 18.10 -3.49
N ALA A 227 14.73 18.76 -3.67
CA ALA A 227 13.76 18.38 -4.70
C ALA A 227 14.32 18.63 -6.12
N ASP A 228 13.97 17.74 -7.06
CA ASP A 228 14.28 17.94 -8.47
C ASP A 228 13.74 19.30 -8.94
N PRO A 229 14.55 20.15 -9.62
CA PRO A 229 14.14 21.51 -9.99
C PRO A 229 12.93 21.58 -10.94
N ALA A 230 12.69 20.55 -11.77
CA ALA A 230 11.54 20.52 -12.66
C ALA A 230 10.26 20.16 -11.89
N LEU A 231 10.35 19.19 -10.99
CA LEU A 231 9.27 18.80 -10.09
C LEU A 231 8.92 19.94 -9.12
N ALA A 232 9.93 20.60 -8.55
CA ALA A 232 9.75 21.73 -7.64
C ALA A 232 8.92 22.85 -8.30
N ARG A 233 9.26 23.27 -9.52
CA ARG A 233 8.50 24.29 -10.26
C ARG A 233 7.06 23.90 -10.55
N ARG A 234 6.79 22.62 -10.78
CA ARG A 234 5.42 22.10 -10.95
C ARG A 234 4.64 22.16 -9.64
N TYR A 235 5.27 21.76 -8.56
CA TYR A 235 4.66 21.70 -7.23
C TYR A 235 4.44 23.09 -6.61
N GLU A 236 5.29 24.09 -6.88
CA GLU A 236 5.13 25.46 -6.36
C GLU A 236 3.73 26.03 -6.57
N ARG A 237 3.14 25.78 -7.76
CA ARG A 237 1.79 26.22 -8.06
C ARG A 237 0.73 25.52 -7.21
N ALA A 238 0.88 24.22 -6.99
CA ALA A 238 0.00 23.44 -6.14
C ALA A 238 0.17 23.83 -4.67
N ALA A 239 1.42 24.00 -4.21
CA ALA A 239 1.75 24.38 -2.83
C ALA A 239 1.12 25.72 -2.42
N GLY A 240 1.03 26.69 -3.35
CA GLY A 240 0.37 27.97 -3.11
C GLY A 240 -1.15 27.89 -2.84
N ALA A 241 -1.79 26.81 -3.23
CA ALA A 241 -3.21 26.53 -3.02
C ALA A 241 -3.47 25.58 -1.82
N ILE A 242 -2.46 25.31 -0.99
CA ILE A 242 -2.58 24.49 0.22
C ILE A 242 -2.70 25.39 1.43
N ALA A 243 -3.76 25.21 2.22
CA ALA A 243 -3.96 25.86 3.49
C ALA A 243 -3.79 24.85 4.64
N VAL A 244 -2.87 25.13 5.56
CA VAL A 244 -2.62 24.29 6.75
C VAL A 244 -3.16 25.02 7.97
N TYR A 245 -4.00 24.33 8.72
CA TYR A 245 -4.60 24.81 9.97
C TYR A 245 -4.10 23.97 11.15
N SER A 246 -3.52 24.63 12.16
CA SER A 246 -2.99 23.99 13.37
C SER A 246 -3.39 24.79 14.61
N ALA A 247 -3.54 24.12 15.74
CA ALA A 247 -3.74 24.78 17.05
C ALA A 247 -2.45 25.46 17.54
N HIS A 248 -1.29 25.08 17.03
CA HIS A 248 -0.01 25.70 17.39
C HIS A 248 0.15 27.11 16.79
N THR A 249 0.81 28.00 17.54
CA THR A 249 0.94 29.43 17.19
C THR A 249 2.05 29.76 16.19
N SER A 250 2.83 28.78 15.73
CA SER A 250 4.05 28.99 14.96
C SER A 250 3.84 28.92 13.45
N GLY A 251 3.21 29.95 12.86
CA GLY A 251 3.36 30.23 11.42
C GLY A 251 2.31 29.64 10.49
N GLU A 252 1.42 28.80 10.96
CA GLU A 252 0.27 28.29 10.22
C GLU A 252 -1.01 29.06 10.62
N ARG A 253 -2.05 28.88 9.81
CA ARG A 253 -3.38 29.43 10.13
C ARG A 253 -3.91 28.71 11.37
N ARG A 254 -4.54 29.46 12.28
CA ARG A 254 -5.09 28.85 13.49
C ARG A 254 -6.27 27.95 13.16
N LEU A 255 -6.23 26.73 13.68
CA LEU A 255 -7.35 25.80 13.61
C LEU A 255 -8.45 26.32 14.56
N ARG A 256 -9.52 26.85 13.99
CA ARG A 256 -10.69 27.39 14.67
C ARG A 256 -11.96 27.03 13.91
N ILE A 257 -13.05 26.86 14.64
CA ILE A 257 -14.39 26.66 14.11
C ILE A 257 -15.39 27.44 14.97
N HIS A 258 -16.37 28.06 14.37
CA HIS A 258 -17.46 28.67 15.14
C HIS A 258 -18.40 27.60 15.68
N ALA A 259 -18.81 27.70 16.93
CA ALA A 259 -19.73 26.72 17.51
C ALA A 259 -21.05 26.62 16.72
N ALA A 260 -21.52 27.72 16.12
CA ALA A 260 -22.71 27.73 15.27
C ALA A 260 -22.57 26.91 13.97
N GLU A 261 -21.34 26.62 13.53
CA GLU A 261 -21.05 25.83 12.34
C GLU A 261 -21.01 24.32 12.63
N VAL A 262 -20.91 23.95 13.90
CA VAL A 262 -20.87 22.55 14.33
C VAL A 262 -22.28 22.00 14.36
N ALA A 263 -22.48 20.84 13.74
CA ALA A 263 -23.79 20.19 13.70
C ALA A 263 -24.35 19.97 15.13
N PRO A 264 -25.64 20.20 15.37
CA PRO A 264 -26.25 20.06 16.71
C PRO A 264 -25.99 18.71 17.38
N ALA A 265 -25.96 17.62 16.59
CA ALA A 265 -25.65 16.30 17.10
C ALA A 265 -24.20 16.17 17.61
N ALA A 266 -23.23 16.82 16.95
CA ALA A 266 -21.83 16.83 17.39
C ALA A 266 -21.65 17.68 18.64
N GLN A 267 -22.35 18.82 18.74
CA GLN A 267 -22.35 19.63 19.97
C GLN A 267 -22.98 18.87 21.15
N ALA A 268 -24.10 18.16 20.93
CA ALA A 268 -24.71 17.30 21.94
C ALA A 268 -23.75 16.19 22.39
N ALA A 269 -23.05 15.57 21.44
CA ALA A 269 -22.05 14.55 21.72
C ALA A 269 -20.88 15.10 22.55
N SER A 270 -20.36 16.30 22.25
CA SER A 270 -19.29 16.96 23.02
C SER A 270 -19.71 17.23 24.47
N LEU A 271 -21.00 17.51 24.69
CA LEU A 271 -21.61 17.68 26.00
C LEU A 271 -22.05 16.34 26.64
N ARG A 272 -21.81 15.21 25.97
CA ARG A 272 -22.21 13.88 26.40
C ARG A 272 -23.71 13.78 26.73
N LEU A 273 -24.55 14.40 25.88
CA LEU A 273 -25.99 14.40 26.04
C LEU A 273 -26.58 13.15 25.34
N ASP A 274 -27.36 12.40 26.10
CA ASP A 274 -28.20 11.35 25.54
C ASP A 274 -29.57 11.94 25.16
N PRO A 275 -30.05 11.77 23.90
CA PRO A 275 -31.31 12.37 23.44
C PRO A 275 -32.54 11.81 24.16
N ILE A 276 -32.43 10.69 24.88
CA ILE A 276 -33.53 10.05 25.60
C ILE A 276 -33.42 10.35 27.10
N ALA A 277 -32.24 10.11 27.70
CA ALA A 277 -32.02 10.31 29.13
C ALA A 277 -31.95 11.79 29.51
N ASP A 278 -31.28 12.62 28.66
CA ASP A 278 -31.10 14.07 28.88
C ASP A 278 -32.02 14.90 27.97
N ARG A 279 -33.22 14.42 27.65
CA ARG A 279 -34.13 14.98 26.63
C ARG A 279 -34.41 16.49 26.80
N ASP A 280 -34.52 16.95 28.04
CA ASP A 280 -34.87 18.34 28.34
C ASP A 280 -33.68 19.27 28.06
N GLU A 281 -32.48 18.86 28.43
CA GLU A 281 -31.23 19.58 28.10
C GLU A 281 -30.92 19.51 26.61
N TYR A 282 -31.19 18.35 25.98
CA TYR A 282 -31.04 18.21 24.52
C TYR A 282 -31.98 19.14 23.75
N ALA A 283 -33.23 19.26 24.19
CA ALA A 283 -34.20 20.20 23.61
C ALA A 283 -33.80 21.66 23.84
N ALA A 284 -33.27 21.98 25.04
CA ALA A 284 -32.77 23.32 25.34
C ALA A 284 -31.56 23.67 24.45
N LEU A 285 -30.61 22.77 24.24
CA LEU A 285 -29.49 22.98 23.31
C LEU A 285 -30.00 23.23 21.90
N ALA A 286 -30.93 22.41 21.40
CA ALA A 286 -31.51 22.59 20.07
C ALA A 286 -32.23 23.96 19.90
N ALA A 287 -32.94 24.41 20.94
CA ALA A 287 -33.60 25.72 20.92
C ALA A 287 -32.58 26.88 20.92
N PHE A 288 -31.48 26.77 21.66
CA PHE A 288 -30.42 27.77 21.61
C PHE A 288 -29.78 27.87 20.22
N LEU A 289 -29.47 26.74 19.61
CA LEU A 289 -28.87 26.69 18.29
C LEU A 289 -29.83 27.21 17.18
N ALA A 290 -31.12 26.94 17.31
CA ALA A 290 -32.13 27.42 16.38
C ALA A 290 -32.33 28.95 16.43
N SER A 291 -31.95 29.58 17.56
CA SER A 291 -32.02 31.05 17.72
C SER A 291 -30.76 31.78 17.22
N GLU A 292 -29.88 31.10 16.48
CA GLU A 292 -28.56 31.60 16.02
C GLU A 292 -27.63 32.08 17.17
N ASN A 293 -27.94 31.74 18.39
CA ASN A 293 -27.12 32.06 19.53
C ASN A 293 -26.10 30.94 19.80
N THR A 294 -24.83 31.31 19.84
CA THR A 294 -23.80 30.38 20.31
C THR A 294 -24.08 30.10 21.79
N PRO A 295 -24.15 28.82 22.21
CA PRO A 295 -24.37 28.47 23.61
C PRO A 295 -23.12 28.81 24.44
N THR A 296 -22.96 30.08 24.84
CA THR A 296 -21.88 30.49 25.72
C THR A 296 -22.22 30.11 27.14
N LEU A 297 -21.19 29.88 27.97
CA LEU A 297 -21.36 29.59 29.38
C LEU A 297 -22.19 30.66 30.11
N GLU A 298 -21.95 31.93 29.78
CA GLU A 298 -22.67 33.08 30.35
C GLU A 298 -24.14 33.07 29.94
N ALA A 299 -24.46 32.87 28.66
CA ALA A 299 -25.83 32.81 28.16
C ALA A 299 -26.63 31.64 28.76
N LEU A 300 -25.99 30.49 28.91
CA LEU A 300 -26.63 29.32 29.51
C LEU A 300 -26.82 29.46 31.04
N THR A 301 -25.81 29.91 31.76
CA THR A 301 -25.88 30.07 33.22
C THR A 301 -26.76 31.23 33.65
N GLY A 302 -26.86 32.29 32.83
CA GLY A 302 -27.73 33.44 33.06
C GLY A 302 -29.20 33.23 32.65
N SER A 303 -29.52 32.10 32.03
CA SER A 303 -30.90 31.77 31.56
C SER A 303 -31.84 31.49 32.74
N ASP A 304 -33.09 31.89 32.59
CA ASP A 304 -34.16 31.59 33.56
C ASP A 304 -34.63 30.11 33.44
N LEU A 305 -34.29 29.44 32.38
CA LEU A 305 -34.64 28.02 32.16
C LEU A 305 -33.72 27.09 32.94
N PRO A 306 -34.25 26.23 33.83
CA PRO A 306 -33.45 25.28 34.62
C PRO A 306 -32.61 24.35 33.76
N GLU A 307 -33.13 23.96 32.59
CA GLU A 307 -32.48 23.07 31.61
C GLU A 307 -31.22 23.75 30.99
N ALA A 308 -31.34 25.01 30.67
CA ALA A 308 -30.22 25.81 30.15
C ALA A 308 -29.11 25.99 31.22
N ARG A 309 -29.47 26.16 32.47
CA ARG A 309 -28.50 26.23 33.58
C ARG A 309 -27.76 24.89 33.77
N ARG A 310 -28.48 23.77 33.68
CA ARG A 310 -27.87 22.44 33.71
C ARG A 310 -26.88 22.23 32.55
N LEU A 311 -27.24 22.67 31.34
CA LEU A 311 -26.32 22.68 30.21
C LEU A 311 -25.08 23.53 30.47
N GLY A 312 -25.23 24.76 31.05
CA GLY A 312 -24.10 25.61 31.42
C GLY A 312 -23.18 24.93 32.42
N LEU A 313 -23.74 24.26 33.45
CA LEU A 313 -22.94 23.48 34.42
C LEU A 313 -22.20 22.30 33.75
N ARG A 314 -22.86 21.61 32.84
CA ARG A 314 -22.27 20.49 32.07
C ARG A 314 -21.13 20.98 31.18
N LEU A 315 -21.34 22.10 30.46
CA LEU A 315 -20.34 22.76 29.62
C LEU A 315 -19.07 23.10 30.45
N ALA A 316 -19.27 23.74 31.63
CA ALA A 316 -18.18 24.09 32.51
C ALA A 316 -17.46 22.87 33.10
N ASN A 317 -18.22 21.84 33.52
CA ASN A 317 -17.65 20.63 34.13
C ASN A 317 -16.85 19.80 33.15
N LEU A 318 -17.29 19.74 31.87
CA LEU A 318 -16.56 19.06 30.81
C LEU A 318 -15.45 19.91 30.19
N GLY A 319 -15.41 21.22 30.49
CA GLY A 319 -14.42 22.17 29.99
C GLY A 319 -14.56 22.47 28.50
N VAL A 320 -15.70 22.18 27.88
CA VAL A 320 -15.95 22.36 26.44
C VAL A 320 -15.85 23.86 26.07
N ASP A 321 -16.22 24.77 26.98
CA ASP A 321 -16.07 26.21 26.82
C ASP A 321 -14.63 26.68 26.65
N ARG A 322 -13.66 25.86 27.08
CA ARG A 322 -12.22 26.15 27.04
C ARG A 322 -11.48 25.53 25.88
N TYR A 323 -12.19 24.79 25.03
CA TYR A 323 -11.55 24.17 23.88
C TYR A 323 -10.84 25.21 23.03
N THR A 324 -9.61 24.88 22.64
CA THR A 324 -8.79 25.76 21.81
C THR A 324 -9.30 25.84 20.38
N LEU A 325 -10.17 24.93 20.00
CA LEU A 325 -10.81 24.85 18.69
C LEU A 325 -11.84 25.98 18.46
N TRP A 326 -12.43 26.56 19.51
CA TRP A 326 -13.48 27.56 19.33
C TRP A 326 -12.96 28.88 18.77
N ALA A 327 -13.53 29.33 17.65
CA ALA A 327 -13.37 30.70 17.15
C ALA A 327 -14.08 31.69 18.06
N ARG A 328 -13.43 32.82 18.35
CA ARG A 328 -13.97 33.87 19.18
C ARG A 328 -14.09 35.19 18.41
N GLY A 329 -15.25 35.84 18.54
CA GLY A 329 -15.50 37.10 17.85
C GLY A 329 -15.39 36.97 16.34
N GLU A 330 -14.53 37.77 15.71
CA GLU A 330 -14.30 37.81 14.26
C GLU A 330 -13.16 36.90 13.79
N GLU A 331 -12.72 35.95 14.62
CA GLU A 331 -11.71 34.95 14.17
C GLU A 331 -12.30 34.12 13.04
N GLY A 332 -11.50 33.87 11.97
CA GLY A 332 -11.92 33.05 10.83
C GLY A 332 -12.04 31.57 11.20
N SER A 333 -12.92 30.89 10.51
CA SER A 333 -13.15 29.45 10.64
C SER A 333 -12.32 28.67 9.61
N VAL A 334 -11.95 27.43 9.94
CA VAL A 334 -11.37 26.50 8.95
C VAL A 334 -12.35 26.19 7.82
N LEU A 335 -13.65 26.28 8.07
CA LEU A 335 -14.70 26.08 7.07
C LEU A 335 -14.69 27.15 5.98
N ASP A 336 -14.23 28.38 6.29
CA ASP A 336 -14.03 29.42 5.28
C ASP A 336 -13.09 28.93 4.16
N ALA A 337 -11.99 28.27 4.52
CA ALA A 337 -11.07 27.70 3.54
C ALA A 337 -11.63 26.44 2.84
N VAL A 338 -12.48 25.67 3.50
CA VAL A 338 -13.17 24.55 2.87
C VAL A 338 -14.15 25.03 1.79
N HIS A 339 -14.74 26.20 1.96
CA HIS A 339 -15.66 26.80 0.97
C HIS A 339 -14.95 27.68 -0.07
N ASP A 340 -13.73 28.13 0.21
CA ASP A 340 -12.94 28.96 -0.72
C ASP A 340 -12.45 28.12 -1.92
N GLU A 341 -12.96 28.40 -3.11
CA GLU A 341 -12.59 27.70 -4.35
C GLU A 341 -11.12 27.90 -4.75
N SER A 342 -10.45 28.93 -4.27
CA SER A 342 -9.03 29.18 -4.51
C SER A 342 -8.12 28.22 -3.72
N VAL A 343 -8.63 27.61 -2.63
CA VAL A 343 -7.94 26.65 -1.81
C VAL A 343 -8.22 25.24 -2.34
N ARG A 344 -7.19 24.57 -2.81
CA ARG A 344 -7.28 23.22 -3.37
C ARG A 344 -7.07 22.12 -2.34
N CYS A 345 -6.29 22.40 -1.30
CA CYS A 345 -6.05 21.45 -0.24
C CYS A 345 -6.13 22.14 1.12
N VAL A 346 -6.98 21.62 2.00
CA VAL A 346 -7.06 22.06 3.40
C VAL A 346 -6.52 20.94 4.27
N VAL A 347 -5.40 21.19 4.97
CA VAL A 347 -4.85 20.28 5.96
C VAL A 347 -5.30 20.73 7.34
N ILE A 348 -6.04 19.87 8.04
CA ILE A 348 -6.55 20.10 9.39
C ILE A 348 -5.71 19.25 10.34
N ASP A 349 -4.79 19.90 11.04
CA ASP A 349 -3.86 19.28 11.99
C ASP A 349 -4.57 18.95 13.30
N LEU A 350 -5.26 17.81 13.33
CA LEU A 350 -5.93 17.32 14.53
C LEU A 350 -4.94 16.93 15.62
N GLY A 351 -3.73 16.48 15.25
CA GLY A 351 -2.67 16.13 16.17
C GLY A 351 -2.19 17.30 17.03
N SER A 352 -2.45 18.54 16.60
CA SER A 352 -2.11 19.75 17.35
C SER A 352 -3.11 20.08 18.45
N LEU A 353 -4.31 19.48 18.44
CA LEU A 353 -5.34 19.73 19.46
C LEU A 353 -4.99 19.02 20.78
N PRO A 354 -5.20 19.69 21.94
CA PRO A 354 -4.68 19.21 23.21
C PRO A 354 -5.40 18.00 23.79
N SER A 355 -6.61 17.70 23.31
CA SER A 355 -7.40 16.59 23.84
C SER A 355 -8.07 15.75 22.75
N PRO A 356 -8.27 14.44 22.99
CA PRO A 356 -9.02 13.58 22.07
C PRO A 356 -10.47 14.04 21.88
N GLU A 357 -11.06 14.69 22.86
CA GLU A 357 -12.39 15.23 22.81
C GLU A 357 -12.48 16.38 21.78
N GLU A 358 -11.48 17.27 21.76
CA GLU A 358 -11.38 18.32 20.73
C GLU A 358 -11.12 17.75 19.34
N GLN A 359 -10.35 16.64 19.24
CA GLN A 359 -10.07 15.99 17.95
C GLN A 359 -11.28 15.29 17.34
N SER A 360 -12.25 14.91 18.16
CA SER A 360 -13.45 14.18 17.74
C SER A 360 -14.64 15.07 17.37
N LEU A 361 -14.53 16.37 17.66
CA LEU A 361 -15.55 17.38 17.37
C LEU A 361 -15.50 17.79 15.89
#